data_83fc10aee121a79e8084f92060202aeb
#
_entry.id   83fc10aee121a79e8084f92060202aeb
#
_cell.length_a   1.000
_cell.length_b   1.000
_cell.length_c   1.000
_cell.angle_alpha   90.00
_cell.angle_beta   90.00
_cell.angle_gamma   90.00
#
_symmetry.space_group_name_H-M   'P 1'
#
loop_
_entity.id
_entity.type
_entity.pdbx_description
1 polymer ?
#
loop_
_entity_poly.entity_id
_entity_poly.type
_entity_poly.pdbx_seq_one_letter_code
_entity_poly.pdbx_strand_id
1 'polypeptide(L)'
;MGRIDYLHDPDAPLANSVVPSVVAFVRDGAGRVLMVQRSDNGRWALPGGGHDLGESIADTVVREVREETGIEVQVADLSGIYTDPGHVMRYDDGEARQQFSLCFRARPVGGVLRTSSETTQVRWVDPADLGGLDVHPTMRLRIDHAMDEGRATPHIG
;
A
#
# COMPACT_ATOMS: atom_id res chain seq x y z
N MET A 1 -14.21 6.36 -2.49
CA MET A 1 -14.49 7.18 -1.29
C MET A 1 -13.31 8.09 -1.04
N GLY A 2 -13.56 9.39 -0.83
CA GLY A 2 -12.51 10.36 -0.54
C GLY A 2 -11.88 10.14 0.83
N ARG A 3 -10.60 10.40 0.89
CA ARG A 3 -9.79 10.21 2.10
C ARG A 3 -8.85 11.41 2.27
N ILE A 4 -8.70 11.89 3.51
CA ILE A 4 -7.70 12.88 3.88
C ILE A 4 -6.72 12.23 4.85
N ASP A 5 -5.44 12.29 4.52
CA ASP A 5 -4.36 11.80 5.38
C ASP A 5 -3.81 12.93 6.25
N TYR A 6 -3.67 12.66 7.53
CA TYR A 6 -3.00 13.52 8.52
C TYR A 6 -1.78 12.76 9.06
N LEU A 7 -0.63 13.40 9.04
CA LEU A 7 0.60 12.80 9.57
C LEU A 7 1.25 13.76 10.55
N HIS A 8 1.19 13.41 11.85
CA HIS A 8 1.71 14.24 12.94
C HIS A 8 1.17 15.68 12.88
N ASP A 9 -0.08 15.80 12.48
CA ASP A 9 -0.77 17.07 12.27
C ASP A 9 -1.60 17.40 13.52
N PRO A 10 -1.39 18.59 14.15
CA PRO A 10 -2.17 18.98 15.32
C PRO A 10 -3.67 19.16 15.02
N ASP A 11 -4.05 19.34 13.75
CA ASP A 11 -5.45 19.47 13.32
C ASP A 11 -6.09 18.12 12.98
N ALA A 12 -5.38 17.00 13.15
CA ALA A 12 -5.93 15.68 12.91
C ALA A 12 -7.12 15.40 13.84
N PRO A 13 -8.20 14.78 13.32
CA PRO A 13 -9.29 14.36 14.19
C PRO A 13 -8.82 13.23 15.11
N LEU A 14 -9.52 13.05 16.23
CA LEU A 14 -9.31 11.88 17.08
C LEU A 14 -9.72 10.63 16.31
N ALA A 15 -8.85 9.63 16.30
CA ALA A 15 -9.17 8.36 15.67
C ALA A 15 -10.31 7.66 16.41
N ASN A 16 -11.21 7.06 15.65
CA ASN A 16 -12.37 6.31 16.18
C ASN A 16 -12.44 4.87 15.64
N SER A 17 -11.46 4.46 14.85
CA SER A 17 -11.37 3.10 14.34
C SER A 17 -9.93 2.68 14.08
N VAL A 18 -9.72 1.36 14.08
CA VAL A 18 -8.52 0.69 13.57
C VAL A 18 -8.97 -0.44 12.67
N VAL A 19 -8.53 -0.42 11.42
CA VAL A 19 -8.81 -1.48 10.45
C VAL A 19 -7.48 -1.96 9.88
N PRO A 20 -7.14 -3.26 10.03
CA PRO A 20 -5.95 -3.79 9.38
C PRO A 20 -6.02 -3.59 7.87
N SER A 21 -4.92 -3.17 7.30
CA SER A 21 -4.77 -3.00 5.85
C SER A 21 -3.44 -3.58 5.39
N VAL A 22 -3.32 -3.78 4.09
CA VAL A 22 -2.10 -4.27 3.46
C VAL A 22 -1.66 -3.36 2.33
N VAL A 23 -0.37 -3.36 2.07
CA VAL A 23 0.20 -2.94 0.79
C VAL A 23 1.15 -4.02 0.31
N ALA A 24 1.30 -4.15 -1.00
CA ALA A 24 2.14 -5.16 -1.62
C ALA A 24 3.28 -4.52 -2.41
N PHE A 25 4.50 -4.83 -2.02
CA PHE A 25 5.68 -4.53 -2.81
C PHE A 25 5.90 -5.68 -3.79
N VAL A 26 5.44 -5.49 -5.02
CA VAL A 26 5.50 -6.49 -6.08
C VAL A 26 6.63 -6.14 -7.03
N ARG A 27 7.59 -7.03 -7.17
CA ARG A 27 8.76 -6.83 -8.01
C ARG A 27 8.78 -7.90 -9.09
N ASP A 28 8.90 -7.48 -10.36
CA ASP A 28 8.99 -8.43 -11.48
C ASP A 28 10.42 -8.96 -11.69
N GLY A 29 10.58 -9.86 -12.65
CA GLY A 29 11.88 -10.45 -12.97
C GLY A 29 12.93 -9.47 -13.51
N ALA A 30 12.50 -8.29 -13.97
CA ALA A 30 13.38 -7.20 -14.41
C ALA A 30 13.70 -6.22 -13.26
N GLY A 31 13.20 -6.46 -12.05
CA GLY A 31 13.41 -5.60 -10.89
C GLY A 31 12.49 -4.39 -10.81
N ARG A 32 11.48 -4.30 -11.68
CA ARG A 32 10.51 -3.19 -11.68
C ARG A 32 9.46 -3.41 -10.61
N VAL A 33 8.96 -2.32 -10.06
CA VAL A 33 8.00 -2.29 -8.95
C VAL A 33 6.61 -1.90 -9.47
N LEU A 34 5.59 -2.64 -9.02
CA LEU A 34 4.21 -2.39 -9.38
C LEU A 34 3.69 -1.20 -8.59
N MET A 35 3.30 -0.14 -9.29
CA MET A 35 2.77 1.08 -8.70
C MET A 35 1.41 1.43 -9.29
N VAL A 36 0.56 2.01 -8.47
CA VAL A 36 -0.75 2.53 -8.87
C VAL A 36 -0.83 4.02 -8.63
N GLN A 37 -1.53 4.76 -9.49
CA GLN A 37 -1.89 6.14 -9.23
C GLN A 37 -3.32 6.18 -8.70
N ARG A 38 -3.50 6.74 -7.51
CA ARG A 38 -4.81 6.80 -6.84
C ARG A 38 -5.73 7.81 -7.52
N SER A 39 -6.98 7.42 -7.73
CA SER A 39 -7.99 8.30 -8.32
C SER A 39 -8.44 9.41 -7.35
N ASP A 40 -8.33 9.20 -6.03
CA ASP A 40 -8.82 10.16 -5.04
C ASP A 40 -7.88 11.36 -4.80
N ASN A 41 -6.56 11.19 -4.92
CA ASN A 41 -5.60 12.26 -4.65
C ASN A 41 -4.49 12.42 -5.71
N GLY A 42 -4.48 11.57 -6.74
CA GLY A 42 -3.47 11.60 -7.82
C GLY A 42 -2.08 11.13 -7.41
N ARG A 43 -1.89 10.67 -6.16
CA ARG A 43 -0.59 10.18 -5.69
C ARG A 43 -0.35 8.75 -6.13
N TRP A 44 0.91 8.42 -6.29
CA TRP A 44 1.37 7.06 -6.55
C TRP A 44 1.56 6.30 -5.24
N ALA A 45 1.23 5.01 -5.27
CA ALA A 45 1.32 4.13 -4.11
C ALA A 45 1.58 2.68 -4.53
N LEU A 46 2.00 1.87 -3.57
CA LEU A 46 1.91 0.42 -3.70
C LEU A 46 0.44 0.01 -3.71
N PRO A 47 0.04 -1.00 -4.48
CA PRO A 47 -1.33 -1.52 -4.41
C PRO A 47 -1.62 -2.12 -3.04
N GLY A 48 -2.85 -1.95 -2.57
CA GLY A 48 -3.28 -2.46 -1.29
C GLY A 48 -4.65 -1.96 -0.87
N GLY A 49 -5.08 -2.34 0.31
CA GLY A 49 -6.37 -1.94 0.86
C GLY A 49 -6.73 -2.66 2.15
N GLY A 50 -7.98 -2.54 2.57
CA GLY A 50 -8.49 -3.06 3.83
C GLY A 50 -8.65 -4.57 3.85
N HIS A 51 -8.42 -5.13 5.02
CA HIS A 51 -8.66 -6.54 5.31
C HIS A 51 -10.15 -6.77 5.53
N ASP A 52 -10.69 -7.78 4.87
CA ASP A 52 -12.11 -8.12 4.95
C ASP A 52 -12.34 -9.36 5.83
N LEU A 53 -13.54 -9.45 6.36
CA LEU A 53 -14.00 -10.64 7.09
C LEU A 53 -13.90 -11.87 6.18
N GLY A 54 -13.46 -12.99 6.74
CA GLY A 54 -13.36 -14.26 6.02
C GLY A 54 -12.08 -14.44 5.23
N GLU A 55 -11.21 -13.45 5.18
CA GLU A 55 -9.92 -13.52 4.51
C GLU A 55 -8.78 -13.81 5.49
N SER A 56 -7.79 -14.58 5.05
CA SER A 56 -6.46 -14.49 5.65
C SER A 56 -5.77 -13.22 5.17
N ILE A 57 -4.71 -12.78 5.85
CA ILE A 57 -4.00 -11.57 5.42
C ILE A 57 -3.35 -11.75 4.04
N ALA A 58 -2.88 -12.96 3.73
CA ALA A 58 -2.35 -13.29 2.40
C ALA A 58 -3.45 -13.20 1.32
N ASP A 59 -4.66 -13.65 1.62
CA ASP A 59 -5.82 -13.52 0.72
C ASP A 59 -6.10 -12.05 0.42
N THR A 60 -6.01 -11.18 1.43
CA THR A 60 -6.21 -9.74 1.26
C THR A 60 -5.20 -9.16 0.28
N VAL A 61 -3.93 -9.52 0.40
CA VAL A 61 -2.89 -9.07 -0.54
C VAL A 61 -3.23 -9.50 -1.96
N VAL A 62 -3.53 -10.77 -2.16
CA VAL A 62 -3.85 -11.31 -3.50
C VAL A 62 -5.06 -10.62 -4.10
N ARG A 63 -6.13 -10.45 -3.31
CA ARG A 63 -7.36 -9.80 -3.77
C ARG A 63 -7.14 -8.33 -4.14
N GLU A 64 -6.52 -7.56 -3.26
CA GLU A 64 -6.31 -6.14 -3.48
C GLU A 64 -5.41 -5.87 -4.70
N VAL A 65 -4.32 -6.62 -4.85
CA VAL A 65 -3.45 -6.46 -6.00
C VAL A 65 -4.20 -6.79 -7.30
N ARG A 66 -4.98 -7.87 -7.31
CA ARG A 66 -5.79 -8.23 -8.48
C ARG A 66 -6.81 -7.15 -8.82
N GLU A 67 -7.55 -6.66 -7.82
CA GLU A 67 -8.59 -5.64 -8.03
C GLU A 67 -8.02 -4.34 -8.56
N GLU A 68 -6.90 -3.89 -8.00
CA GLU A 68 -6.33 -2.58 -8.35
C GLU A 68 -5.44 -2.61 -9.60
N THR A 69 -4.83 -3.74 -9.93
CA THR A 69 -3.79 -3.80 -10.96
C THR A 69 -4.02 -4.86 -12.04
N GLY A 70 -4.86 -5.84 -11.80
CA GLY A 70 -5.05 -7.00 -12.67
C GLY A 70 -3.96 -8.07 -12.55
N ILE A 71 -2.95 -7.86 -11.71
CA ILE A 71 -1.84 -8.80 -11.55
C ILE A 71 -2.16 -9.83 -10.47
N GLU A 72 -1.89 -11.11 -10.78
CA GLU A 72 -1.92 -12.20 -9.82
C GLU A 72 -0.57 -12.30 -9.14
N VAL A 73 -0.57 -12.38 -7.81
CA VAL A 73 0.65 -12.43 -7.02
C VAL A 73 0.67 -13.59 -6.05
N GLN A 74 1.87 -13.97 -5.65
CA GLN A 74 2.13 -14.86 -4.53
C GLN A 74 2.89 -14.08 -3.46
N VAL A 75 2.40 -14.11 -2.23
CA VAL A 75 3.07 -13.47 -1.09
C VAL A 75 4.36 -14.23 -0.77
N ALA A 76 5.44 -13.48 -0.60
CA ALA A 76 6.75 -14.04 -0.26
C ALA A 76 7.07 -13.88 1.23
N ASP A 77 7.14 -12.65 1.74
CA ASP A 77 7.45 -12.38 3.13
C ASP A 77 6.87 -11.04 3.59
N LEU A 78 6.94 -10.79 4.90
CA LEU A 78 6.54 -9.54 5.53
C LEU A 78 7.73 -8.57 5.54
N SER A 79 7.55 -7.39 4.95
CA SER A 79 8.52 -6.30 4.99
C SER A 79 8.41 -5.46 6.27
N GLY A 80 7.19 -5.22 6.75
CA GLY A 80 7.00 -4.45 7.97
C GLY A 80 5.56 -4.27 8.39
N ILE A 81 5.43 -3.84 9.64
CA ILE A 81 4.17 -3.43 10.29
C ILE A 81 4.28 -1.94 10.59
N TYR A 82 3.29 -1.17 10.17
CA TYR A 82 3.27 0.29 10.25
C TYR A 82 2.04 0.74 11.02
N THR A 83 2.25 1.22 12.24
CA THR A 83 1.17 1.52 13.19
C THR A 83 1.36 2.87 13.88
N ASP A 84 1.98 3.83 13.21
CA ASP A 84 2.20 5.15 13.76
C ASP A 84 0.87 5.80 14.17
N PRO A 85 0.62 6.07 15.47
CA PRO A 85 -0.63 6.70 15.90
C PRO A 85 -0.79 8.15 15.42
N GLY A 86 0.29 8.78 14.97
CA GLY A 86 0.25 10.10 14.34
C GLY A 86 -0.25 10.08 12.89
N HIS A 87 -0.46 8.91 12.30
CA HIS A 87 -1.03 8.79 10.97
C HIS A 87 -2.51 8.43 11.08
N VAL A 88 -3.38 9.41 10.79
CA VAL A 88 -4.84 9.27 10.85
C VAL A 88 -5.42 9.57 9.47
N MET A 89 -6.35 8.74 9.03
CA MET A 89 -7.06 8.90 7.77
C MET A 89 -8.53 9.19 8.06
N ARG A 90 -9.02 10.32 7.59
CA ARG A 90 -10.43 10.66 7.68
C ARG A 90 -11.14 10.35 6.37
N TYR A 91 -12.27 9.67 6.47
CA TYR A 91 -13.15 9.33 5.36
C TYR A 91 -14.41 10.20 5.36
N ASP A 92 -15.11 10.25 4.21
CA ASP A 92 -16.30 11.09 4.01
C ASP A 92 -17.47 10.73 4.94
N ASP A 93 -17.52 9.49 5.43
CA ASP A 93 -18.56 9.00 6.33
C ASP A 93 -18.31 9.36 7.81
N GLY A 94 -17.24 10.08 8.12
CA GLY A 94 -16.86 10.47 9.47
C GLY A 94 -15.96 9.47 10.18
N GLU A 95 -15.61 8.36 9.57
CA GLU A 95 -14.58 7.47 10.11
C GLU A 95 -13.23 8.20 10.16
N ALA A 96 -12.57 8.16 11.32
CA ALA A 96 -11.19 8.61 11.49
C ALA A 96 -10.35 7.40 11.91
N ARG A 97 -9.59 6.86 10.96
CA ARG A 97 -8.89 5.59 11.13
C ARG A 97 -7.45 5.83 11.52
N GLN A 98 -7.03 5.24 12.64
CA GLN A 98 -5.61 5.16 12.96
C GLN A 98 -4.94 4.10 12.08
N GLN A 99 -3.78 4.42 11.53
CA GLN A 99 -3.08 3.54 10.62
C GLN A 99 -2.70 2.21 11.27
N PHE A 100 -3.03 1.13 10.58
CA PHE A 100 -2.56 -0.23 10.85
C PHE A 100 -2.32 -0.90 9.51
N SER A 101 -1.07 -0.92 9.05
CA SER A 101 -0.73 -1.43 7.73
C SER A 101 0.38 -2.45 7.79
N LEU A 102 0.20 -3.54 7.05
CA LEU A 102 1.24 -4.54 6.83
C LEU A 102 1.73 -4.43 5.39
N CYS A 103 3.05 -4.33 5.22
CA CYS A 103 3.66 -4.32 3.90
C CYS A 103 4.28 -5.69 3.61
N PHE A 104 3.80 -6.34 2.57
CA PHE A 104 4.33 -7.64 2.13
C PHE A 104 5.13 -7.49 0.85
N ARG A 105 6.21 -8.24 0.75
CA ARG A 105 6.83 -8.51 -0.55
C ARG A 105 6.07 -9.63 -1.22
N ALA A 106 5.82 -9.47 -2.52
CA ALA A 106 5.12 -10.44 -3.33
C ALA A 106 5.74 -10.50 -4.73
N ARG A 107 5.52 -11.62 -5.42
CA ARG A 107 6.01 -11.79 -6.79
C ARG A 107 4.83 -12.00 -7.74
N PRO A 108 4.91 -11.49 -8.98
CA PRO A 108 3.86 -11.72 -9.96
C PRO A 108 3.91 -13.16 -10.45
N VAL A 109 2.73 -13.77 -10.57
CA VAL A 109 2.57 -15.14 -11.10
C VAL A 109 1.60 -15.20 -12.28
N GLY A 110 1.02 -14.09 -12.69
CA GLY A 110 0.09 -14.04 -13.82
C GLY A 110 -0.65 -12.72 -13.89
N GLY A 111 -1.67 -12.68 -14.74
CA GLY A 111 -2.51 -11.51 -14.93
C GLY A 111 -1.98 -10.53 -15.97
N VAL A 112 -2.78 -9.49 -16.22
CA VAL A 112 -2.49 -8.41 -17.17
C VAL A 112 -2.83 -7.08 -16.50
N LEU A 113 -1.97 -6.07 -16.65
CA LEU A 113 -2.20 -4.74 -16.11
C LEU A 113 -3.55 -4.17 -16.55
N ARG A 114 -4.33 -3.71 -15.60
CA ARG A 114 -5.57 -2.97 -15.83
C ARG A 114 -5.80 -1.99 -14.69
N THR A 115 -6.49 -0.90 -14.99
CA THR A 115 -6.95 0.05 -13.99
C THR A 115 -8.25 -0.42 -13.34
N SER A 116 -8.64 0.26 -12.27
CA SER A 116 -9.91 0.04 -11.57
C SER A 116 -10.59 1.39 -11.31
N SER A 117 -11.73 1.38 -10.62
CA SER A 117 -12.37 2.62 -10.18
C SER A 117 -11.52 3.43 -9.19
N GLU A 118 -10.58 2.79 -8.52
CA GLU A 118 -9.72 3.40 -7.50
C GLU A 118 -8.35 3.83 -8.04
N THR A 119 -8.01 3.44 -9.29
CA THR A 119 -6.72 3.71 -9.89
C THR A 119 -6.87 4.31 -11.29
N THR A 120 -6.16 5.40 -11.56
CA THR A 120 -6.14 6.03 -12.89
C THR A 120 -5.02 5.51 -13.78
N GLN A 121 -3.94 5.03 -13.17
CA GLN A 121 -2.81 4.39 -13.85
C GLN A 121 -2.27 3.22 -13.04
N VAL A 122 -1.77 2.21 -13.74
CA VAL A 122 -1.06 1.07 -13.17
C VAL A 122 0.18 0.84 -14.01
N ARG A 123 1.35 0.81 -13.39
CA ARG A 123 2.61 0.65 -14.12
C ARG A 123 3.63 -0.19 -13.37
N TRP A 124 4.45 -0.90 -14.15
CA TRP A 124 5.74 -1.38 -13.68
C TRP A 124 6.74 -0.24 -13.77
N VAL A 125 7.28 0.17 -12.64
CA VAL A 125 8.17 1.33 -12.53
C VAL A 125 9.59 0.86 -12.22
N ASP A 126 10.55 1.32 -13.01
CA ASP A 126 11.96 1.08 -12.73
C ASP A 126 12.32 1.73 -11.38
N PRO A 127 13.09 1.04 -10.51
CA PRO A 127 13.53 1.62 -9.23
C PRO A 127 14.18 3.00 -9.36
N ALA A 128 14.90 3.26 -10.45
CA ALA A 128 15.52 4.56 -10.71
C ALA A 128 14.49 5.69 -10.89
N ASP A 129 13.26 5.36 -11.29
CA ASP A 129 12.19 6.34 -11.55
C ASP A 129 11.24 6.54 -10.36
N LEU A 130 11.34 5.71 -9.32
CA LEU A 130 10.47 5.80 -8.14
C LEU A 130 10.59 7.14 -7.43
N GLY A 131 11.81 7.72 -7.39
CA GLY A 131 12.06 9.00 -6.73
C GLY A 131 11.38 10.19 -7.40
N GLY A 132 11.00 10.07 -8.67
CA GLY A 132 10.29 11.11 -9.43
C GLY A 132 8.77 11.10 -9.28
N LEU A 133 8.21 10.10 -8.59
CA LEU A 133 6.77 9.98 -8.39
C LEU A 133 6.34 10.74 -7.13
N ASP A 134 5.14 11.34 -7.18
CA ASP A 134 4.50 11.94 -6.01
C ASP A 134 3.93 10.82 -5.12
N VAL A 135 4.66 10.49 -4.06
CA VAL A 135 4.34 9.40 -3.14
C VAL A 135 4.25 9.96 -1.72
N HIS A 136 3.21 9.56 -0.99
CA HIS A 136 3.07 9.97 0.41
C HIS A 136 4.30 9.53 1.24
N PRO A 137 4.80 10.35 2.19
CA PRO A 137 6.02 10.02 2.96
C PRO A 137 5.98 8.65 3.64
N THR A 138 4.84 8.24 4.20
CA THR A 138 4.70 6.93 4.84
C THR A 138 4.76 5.79 3.85
N MET A 139 4.25 5.99 2.63
CA MET A 139 4.35 5.01 1.57
C MET A 139 5.78 4.91 1.05
N ARG A 140 6.49 6.06 0.94
CA ARG A 140 7.90 6.08 0.58
C ARG A 140 8.72 5.25 1.56
N LEU A 141 8.46 5.39 2.85
CA LEU A 141 9.12 4.61 3.89
C LEU A 141 8.93 3.10 3.68
N ARG A 142 7.71 2.68 3.35
CA ARG A 142 7.42 1.26 3.07
C ARG A 142 8.20 0.76 1.86
N ILE A 143 8.24 1.55 0.79
CA ILE A 143 8.99 1.21 -0.43
C ILE A 143 10.48 1.07 -0.10
N ASP A 144 11.06 2.02 0.62
CA ASP A 144 12.48 2.02 0.98
C ASP A 144 12.84 0.79 1.83
N HIS A 145 12.01 0.45 2.81
CA HIS A 145 12.21 -0.76 3.61
C HIS A 145 12.12 -2.03 2.76
N ALA A 146 11.15 -2.11 1.87
CA ALA A 146 10.96 -3.29 1.03
C ALA A 146 12.08 -3.44 -0.01
N MET A 147 12.66 -2.33 -0.48
CA MET A 147 13.82 -2.34 -1.38
C MET A 147 15.09 -2.82 -0.69
N ASP A 148 15.20 -2.68 0.61
CA ASP A 148 16.38 -3.07 1.38
C ASP A 148 16.32 -4.57 1.70
N GLU A 149 16.83 -5.39 0.79
CA GLU A 149 16.89 -6.85 0.94
C GLU A 149 17.88 -7.32 2.01
N GLY A 150 18.75 -6.45 2.50
CA GLY A 150 19.71 -6.74 3.57
C GLY A 150 19.11 -6.71 4.98
N ARG A 151 17.87 -6.29 5.12
CA ARG A 151 17.21 -6.26 6.44
C ARG A 151 16.91 -7.69 6.92
N ALA A 152 17.46 -8.02 8.09
CA ALA A 152 17.30 -9.35 8.68
C ALA A 152 15.89 -9.58 9.28
N THR A 153 15.20 -8.51 9.69
CA THR A 153 13.88 -8.58 10.33
C THR A 153 12.94 -7.54 9.75
N PRO A 154 11.61 -7.79 9.77
CA PRO A 154 10.64 -6.79 9.38
C PRO A 154 10.71 -5.53 10.23
N HIS A 155 10.34 -4.39 9.64
CA HIS A 155 10.13 -3.15 10.37
C HIS A 155 8.91 -3.29 11.29
N ILE A 156 9.02 -2.79 12.52
CA ILE A 156 7.91 -2.70 13.47
C ILE A 156 7.86 -1.27 13.98
N GLY A 157 6.79 -0.53 13.61
CA GLY A 157 6.70 0.86 14.01
C GLY A 157 5.48 1.61 13.54
#